data_efd50d30b65ac9e046246aab3939cc49
#
_entry.id   efd50d30b65ac9e046246aab3939cc49
#
_cell.length_a   1.000
_cell.length_b   1.000
_cell.length_c   1.000
_cell.angle_alpha   90.00
_cell.angle_beta   90.00
_cell.angle_gamma   90.00
#
_symmetry.space_group_name_H-M   'P 1'
#
loop_
_entity.id
_entity.type
_entity.pdbx_description
1 polymer ?
#
loop_
_entity_poly.entity_id
_entity_poly.type
_entity_poly.pdbx_seq_one_letter_code
_entity_poly.pdbx_strand_id
1 'polypeptide(L)'
;MRHTEIKRLAQAAANGDVSRRSDATRFKHDSARMINDLNALMDVSDRNLGKRSELLASLAEGDLTARLDGQYHGVFAHMRDDANTTVTQLAGIVGRIQQAASAITGSASEIAAGNNDLSQRTGQQAANLEETAASMEERTSTVIDPASTNLNQAA
;
A
#
# COMPACT_ATOMS: atom_id res chain seq x y z
N MET A 1 -26.21 -9.30 48.77
CA MET A 1 -24.81 -9.32 48.26
C MET A 1 -24.58 -10.22 47.05
N ARG A 2 -25.15 -11.43 46.93
CA ARG A 2 -24.90 -12.36 45.79
C ARG A 2 -25.35 -11.81 44.42
N HIS A 3 -26.55 -11.29 44.32
CA HIS A 3 -27.12 -10.73 43.09
C HIS A 3 -26.39 -9.49 42.61
N THR A 4 -25.80 -8.73 43.51
CA THR A 4 -25.15 -7.46 43.21
C THR A 4 -23.83 -7.69 42.45
N GLU A 5 -23.04 -8.71 42.83
CA GLU A 5 -21.74 -8.98 42.22
C GLU A 5 -21.88 -9.60 40.81
N ILE A 6 -22.80 -10.57 40.66
CA ILE A 6 -23.14 -11.14 39.35
C ILE A 6 -23.63 -10.05 38.38
N LYS A 7 -24.55 -9.20 38.89
CA LYS A 7 -25.10 -8.07 38.12
C LYS A 7 -24.00 -7.08 37.72
N ARG A 8 -23.03 -6.83 38.63
CA ARG A 8 -21.90 -5.95 38.38
C ARG A 8 -20.99 -6.50 37.28
N LEU A 9 -20.66 -7.81 37.31
CA LEU A 9 -19.86 -8.46 36.26
C LEU A 9 -20.60 -8.46 34.89
N ALA A 10 -21.88 -8.83 34.92
CA ALA A 10 -22.72 -8.84 33.72
C ALA A 10 -22.83 -7.43 33.10
N GLN A 11 -22.95 -6.41 33.92
CA GLN A 11 -23.05 -5.02 33.49
C GLN A 11 -21.69 -4.50 32.93
N ALA A 12 -20.57 -4.90 33.54
CA ALA A 12 -19.25 -4.61 33.04
C ALA A 12 -19.04 -5.24 31.65
N ALA A 13 -19.39 -6.52 31.50
CA ALA A 13 -19.32 -7.21 30.20
C ALA A 13 -20.21 -6.57 29.15
N ALA A 14 -21.44 -6.18 29.49
CA ALA A 14 -22.36 -5.48 28.62
C ALA A 14 -21.82 -4.10 28.16
N ASN A 15 -21.01 -3.46 28.98
CA ASN A 15 -20.34 -2.20 28.69
C ASN A 15 -18.97 -2.39 27.96
N GLY A 16 -18.60 -3.64 27.62
CA GLY A 16 -17.34 -3.96 26.97
C GLY A 16 -16.13 -4.11 27.91
N ASP A 17 -16.30 -3.93 29.22
CA ASP A 17 -15.25 -4.14 30.23
C ASP A 17 -15.24 -5.62 30.67
N VAL A 18 -14.56 -6.45 29.90
CA VAL A 18 -14.38 -7.89 30.16
C VAL A 18 -13.14 -8.19 31.00
N SER A 19 -12.39 -7.17 31.42
CA SER A 19 -11.19 -7.33 32.26
C SER A 19 -11.50 -7.58 33.73
N ARG A 20 -12.74 -7.34 34.18
CA ARG A 20 -13.15 -7.47 35.57
C ARG A 20 -13.31 -8.92 36.00
N ARG A 21 -12.92 -9.16 37.27
CA ARG A 21 -13.09 -10.45 37.93
C ARG A 21 -13.72 -10.24 39.30
N SER A 22 -14.39 -11.28 39.81
CA SER A 22 -14.89 -11.32 41.16
C SER A 22 -14.24 -12.44 41.94
N ASP A 23 -13.99 -12.18 43.21
CA ASP A 23 -13.39 -13.15 44.13
C ASP A 23 -14.42 -14.21 44.53
N ALA A 24 -14.29 -15.41 43.93
CA ALA A 24 -15.19 -16.54 44.19
C ALA A 24 -15.07 -17.08 45.62
N THR A 25 -13.97 -16.85 46.33
CA THR A 25 -13.76 -17.34 47.71
C THR A 25 -14.71 -16.69 48.72
N ARG A 26 -15.26 -15.54 48.39
CA ARG A 26 -16.25 -14.81 49.19
C ARG A 26 -17.64 -15.43 49.15
N PHE A 27 -17.84 -16.46 48.34
CA PHE A 27 -19.13 -17.14 48.11
C PHE A 27 -19.02 -18.61 48.48
N LYS A 28 -20.14 -19.26 48.73
CA LYS A 28 -20.20 -20.68 49.08
C LYS A 28 -20.99 -21.49 48.06
N HIS A 29 -20.59 -22.76 47.88
CA HIS A 29 -21.29 -23.74 47.06
C HIS A 29 -21.56 -23.25 45.62
N ASP A 30 -22.78 -23.32 45.13
CA ASP A 30 -23.20 -23.01 43.77
C ASP A 30 -22.91 -21.55 43.36
N SER A 31 -22.93 -20.61 44.33
CA SER A 31 -22.62 -19.23 44.06
C SER A 31 -21.13 -19.00 43.72
N ALA A 32 -20.22 -19.74 44.39
CA ALA A 32 -18.78 -19.70 44.07
C ALA A 32 -18.53 -20.31 42.71
N ARG A 33 -19.22 -21.39 42.36
CA ARG A 33 -19.13 -22.03 41.07
C ARG A 33 -19.59 -21.09 39.94
N MET A 34 -20.73 -20.44 40.11
CA MET A 34 -21.25 -19.45 39.15
C MET A 34 -20.29 -18.26 38.94
N ILE A 35 -19.64 -17.77 40.00
CA ILE A 35 -18.63 -16.69 39.87
C ILE A 35 -17.39 -17.19 39.12
N ASN A 36 -16.94 -18.42 39.38
CA ASN A 36 -15.83 -19.01 38.64
C ASN A 36 -16.15 -19.17 37.13
N ASP A 37 -17.36 -19.66 36.82
CA ASP A 37 -17.80 -19.82 35.43
C ASP A 37 -17.90 -18.47 34.70
N LEU A 38 -18.39 -17.42 35.38
CA LEU A 38 -18.40 -16.06 34.88
C LEU A 38 -16.99 -15.51 34.68
N ASN A 39 -16.10 -15.70 35.64
CA ASN A 39 -14.71 -15.29 35.51
C ASN A 39 -14.03 -16.01 34.31
N ALA A 40 -14.28 -17.32 34.13
CA ALA A 40 -13.76 -18.07 32.99
C ALA A 40 -14.30 -17.54 31.65
N LEU A 41 -15.58 -17.18 31.57
CA LEU A 41 -16.16 -16.55 30.39
C LEU A 41 -15.51 -15.19 30.09
N MET A 42 -15.30 -14.37 31.13
CA MET A 42 -14.61 -13.08 31.00
C MET A 42 -13.16 -13.26 30.57
N ASP A 43 -12.43 -14.28 31.10
CA ASP A 43 -11.05 -14.61 30.70
C ASP A 43 -10.94 -14.96 29.21
N VAL A 44 -11.86 -15.77 28.71
CA VAL A 44 -11.90 -16.15 27.29
C VAL A 44 -12.19 -14.92 26.42
N SER A 45 -13.15 -14.11 26.83
CA SER A 45 -13.52 -12.89 26.08
C SER A 45 -12.39 -11.87 26.07
N ASP A 46 -11.76 -11.60 27.21
CA ASP A 46 -10.67 -10.64 27.37
C ASP A 46 -9.46 -11.01 26.50
N ARG A 47 -9.01 -12.27 26.59
CA ARG A 47 -7.90 -12.77 25.75
C ARG A 47 -8.21 -12.68 24.26
N ASN A 48 -9.44 -13.03 23.86
CA ASN A 48 -9.82 -13.01 22.45
C ASN A 48 -9.92 -11.58 21.90
N LEU A 49 -10.45 -10.65 22.67
CA LEU A 49 -10.54 -9.24 22.28
C LEU A 49 -9.18 -8.55 22.30
N GLY A 50 -8.33 -8.86 23.31
CA GLY A 50 -6.98 -8.34 23.41
C GLY A 50 -6.13 -8.67 22.19
N LYS A 51 -6.09 -9.94 21.79
CA LYS A 51 -5.33 -10.37 20.58
C LYS A 51 -5.80 -9.71 19.28
N ARG A 52 -7.10 -9.42 19.17
CA ARG A 52 -7.61 -8.68 18.01
C ARG A 52 -7.21 -7.23 18.03
N SER A 53 -7.23 -6.62 19.22
CA SER A 53 -6.74 -5.25 19.40
C SER A 53 -5.27 -5.13 19.01
N GLU A 54 -4.44 -6.10 19.41
CA GLU A 54 -3.02 -6.19 19.04
C GLU A 54 -2.85 -6.31 17.51
N LEU A 55 -3.61 -7.21 16.86
CA LEU A 55 -3.57 -7.33 15.39
C LEU A 55 -3.94 -6.00 14.70
N LEU A 56 -5.02 -5.35 15.15
CA LEU A 56 -5.45 -4.07 14.57
C LEU A 56 -4.42 -2.96 14.81
N ALA A 57 -3.75 -2.96 15.96
CA ALA A 57 -2.67 -2.02 16.23
C ALA A 57 -1.47 -2.25 15.29
N SER A 58 -1.05 -3.51 15.11
CA SER A 58 0.01 -3.88 14.16
C SER A 58 -0.34 -3.46 12.72
N LEU A 59 -1.59 -3.68 12.31
CA LEU A 59 -2.07 -3.24 10.99
C LEU A 59 -2.05 -1.71 10.85
N ALA A 60 -2.40 -0.98 11.89
CA ALA A 60 -2.35 0.49 11.90
C ALA A 60 -0.92 1.03 11.79
N GLU A 61 0.06 0.27 12.28
CA GLU A 61 1.49 0.54 12.12
C GLU A 61 2.06 0.09 10.76
N GLY A 62 1.23 -0.56 9.92
CA GLY A 62 1.62 -1.04 8.59
C GLY A 62 2.23 -2.44 8.59
N ASP A 63 2.21 -3.17 9.70
CA ASP A 63 2.67 -4.56 9.74
C ASP A 63 1.59 -5.50 9.15
N LEU A 64 1.78 -5.86 7.90
CA LEU A 64 0.94 -6.81 7.17
C LEU A 64 1.39 -8.28 7.35
N THR A 65 2.35 -8.54 8.23
CA THR A 65 2.80 -9.90 8.57
C THR A 65 2.12 -10.45 9.81
N ALA A 66 1.55 -9.58 10.65
CA ALA A 66 0.85 -9.94 11.87
C ALA A 66 -0.31 -10.90 11.59
N ARG A 67 -0.48 -11.91 12.44
CA ARG A 67 -1.55 -12.93 12.33
C ARG A 67 -2.14 -13.23 13.70
N LEU A 68 -3.39 -13.64 13.71
CA LEU A 68 -4.02 -14.24 14.88
C LEU A 68 -3.71 -15.73 14.93
N ASP A 69 -2.83 -16.11 15.84
CA ASP A 69 -2.44 -17.51 16.08
C ASP A 69 -3.10 -18.05 17.35
N GLY A 70 -3.36 -19.36 17.34
CA GLY A 70 -3.90 -20.09 18.48
C GLY A 70 -5.14 -20.90 18.15
N GLN A 71 -5.57 -21.68 19.14
CA GLN A 71 -6.81 -22.45 19.07
C GLN A 71 -8.00 -21.61 19.49
N TYR A 72 -8.91 -21.44 18.57
CA TYR A 72 -10.18 -20.75 18.77
C TYR A 72 -11.33 -21.68 18.43
N HIS A 73 -12.48 -21.48 19.03
CA HIS A 73 -13.69 -22.30 18.81
C HIS A 73 -14.88 -21.42 18.42
N GLY A 74 -15.79 -21.99 17.64
CA GLY A 74 -17.03 -21.33 17.24
C GLY A 74 -16.78 -20.01 16.51
N VAL A 75 -17.52 -18.99 16.87
CA VAL A 75 -17.44 -17.66 16.26
C VAL A 75 -16.03 -17.05 16.32
N PHE A 76 -15.26 -17.35 17.36
CA PHE A 76 -13.90 -16.84 17.49
C PHE A 76 -12.92 -17.45 16.48
N ALA A 77 -13.14 -18.71 16.06
CA ALA A 77 -12.36 -19.34 14.99
C ALA A 77 -12.65 -18.66 13.64
N HIS A 78 -13.92 -18.44 13.30
CA HIS A 78 -14.28 -17.71 12.08
C HIS A 78 -13.68 -16.30 12.05
N MET A 79 -13.76 -15.56 13.15
CA MET A 79 -13.18 -14.22 13.22
C MET A 79 -11.65 -14.21 13.08
N ARG A 80 -10.93 -15.24 13.55
CA ARG A 80 -9.50 -15.41 13.30
C ARG A 80 -9.23 -15.60 11.80
N ASP A 81 -9.96 -16.49 11.17
CA ASP A 81 -9.78 -16.85 9.77
C ASP A 81 -10.09 -15.66 8.85
N ASP A 82 -11.18 -14.94 9.13
CA ASP A 82 -11.56 -13.73 8.40
C ASP A 82 -10.53 -12.62 8.57
N ALA A 83 -10.03 -12.40 9.79
CA ALA A 83 -8.98 -11.42 10.05
C ALA A 83 -7.68 -11.77 9.31
N ASN A 84 -7.22 -13.02 9.39
CA ASN A 84 -6.01 -13.46 8.70
C ASN A 84 -6.16 -13.39 7.18
N THR A 85 -7.34 -13.70 6.65
CA THR A 85 -7.66 -13.54 5.22
C THR A 85 -7.59 -12.08 4.80
N THR A 86 -8.16 -11.18 5.60
CA THR A 86 -8.12 -9.73 5.34
C THR A 86 -6.68 -9.22 5.28
N VAL A 87 -5.84 -9.60 6.25
CA VAL A 87 -4.42 -9.21 6.26
C VAL A 87 -3.69 -9.74 5.02
N THR A 88 -3.95 -10.98 4.62
CA THR A 88 -3.36 -11.57 3.42
C THR A 88 -3.77 -10.82 2.15
N GLN A 89 -5.03 -10.44 2.03
CA GLN A 89 -5.53 -9.65 0.91
C GLN A 89 -4.89 -8.25 0.87
N LEU A 90 -4.78 -7.58 2.01
CA LEU A 90 -4.11 -6.28 2.12
C LEU A 90 -2.63 -6.38 1.70
N ALA A 91 -1.90 -7.37 2.19
CA ALA A 91 -0.51 -7.61 1.79
C ALA A 91 -0.39 -7.83 0.27
N GLY A 92 -1.31 -8.60 -0.33
CA GLY A 92 -1.36 -8.80 -1.77
C GLY A 92 -1.64 -7.52 -2.57
N ILE A 93 -2.51 -6.65 -2.06
CA ILE A 93 -2.80 -5.34 -2.69
C ILE A 93 -1.56 -4.46 -2.66
N VAL A 94 -0.91 -4.33 -1.49
CA VAL A 94 0.32 -3.54 -1.33
C VAL A 94 1.43 -4.07 -2.23
N GLY A 95 1.61 -5.40 -2.32
CA GLY A 95 2.58 -6.00 -3.24
C GLY A 95 2.34 -5.64 -4.71
N ARG A 96 1.09 -5.67 -5.16
CA ARG A 96 0.73 -5.23 -6.53
C ARG A 96 0.98 -3.75 -6.76
N ILE A 97 0.71 -2.90 -5.78
CA ILE A 97 1.01 -1.46 -5.86
C ILE A 97 2.52 -1.23 -6.00
N GLN A 98 3.33 -1.93 -5.21
CA GLN A 98 4.79 -1.84 -5.30
C GLN A 98 5.33 -2.28 -6.68
N GLN A 99 4.79 -3.38 -7.22
CA GLN A 99 5.15 -3.84 -8.58
C GLN A 99 4.78 -2.81 -9.65
N ALA A 100 3.57 -2.25 -9.56
CA ALA A 100 3.13 -1.21 -10.50
C ALA A 100 4.00 0.05 -10.40
N ALA A 101 4.33 0.49 -9.20
CA ALA A 101 5.21 1.64 -8.97
C ALA A 101 6.62 1.40 -9.56
N SER A 102 7.17 0.20 -9.39
CA SER A 102 8.46 -0.18 -9.98
C SER A 102 8.41 -0.17 -11.51
N ALA A 103 7.34 -0.69 -12.11
CA ALA A 103 7.14 -0.67 -13.55
C ALA A 103 7.02 0.76 -14.09
N ILE A 104 6.29 1.64 -13.42
CA ILE A 104 6.18 3.07 -13.78
C ILE A 104 7.55 3.74 -13.73
N THR A 105 8.33 3.49 -12.68
CA THR A 105 9.70 4.04 -12.54
C THR A 105 10.61 3.57 -13.69
N GLY A 106 10.54 2.28 -14.05
CA GLY A 106 11.28 1.73 -15.19
C GLY A 106 10.89 2.41 -16.49
N SER A 107 9.60 2.50 -16.78
CA SER A 107 9.10 3.16 -18.00
C SER A 107 9.47 4.66 -18.07
N ALA A 108 9.44 5.36 -16.94
CA ALA A 108 9.88 6.75 -16.89
C ALA A 108 11.38 6.91 -17.22
N SER A 109 12.20 5.99 -16.74
CA SER A 109 13.63 5.95 -17.07
C SER A 109 13.87 5.70 -18.56
N GLU A 110 13.13 4.78 -19.18
CA GLU A 110 13.20 4.50 -20.62
C GLU A 110 12.78 5.71 -21.45
N ILE A 111 11.70 6.40 -21.05
CA ILE A 111 11.25 7.64 -21.70
C ILE A 111 12.32 8.72 -21.59
N ALA A 112 12.96 8.88 -20.43
CA ALA A 112 14.04 9.85 -20.25
C ALA A 112 15.25 9.54 -21.17
N ALA A 113 15.63 8.28 -21.28
CA ALA A 113 16.70 7.85 -22.20
C ALA A 113 16.32 8.09 -23.66
N GLY A 114 15.10 7.74 -24.07
CA GLY A 114 14.57 7.99 -25.40
C GLY A 114 14.51 9.48 -25.77
N ASN A 115 14.13 10.33 -24.81
CA ASN A 115 14.12 11.78 -24.99
C ASN A 115 15.54 12.36 -25.21
N ASN A 116 16.54 11.83 -24.50
CA ASN A 116 17.93 12.22 -24.68
C ASN A 116 18.44 11.82 -26.10
N ASP A 117 18.16 10.59 -26.55
CA ASP A 117 18.47 10.13 -27.90
C ASP A 117 17.80 11.01 -28.96
N LEU A 118 16.51 11.29 -28.79
CA LEU A 118 15.74 12.14 -29.68
C LEU A 118 16.32 13.57 -29.74
N SER A 119 16.71 14.14 -28.61
CA SER A 119 17.36 15.47 -28.55
C SER A 119 18.68 15.48 -29.30
N GLN A 120 19.50 14.46 -29.14
CA GLN A 120 20.77 14.33 -29.85
C GLN A 120 20.56 14.21 -31.37
N ARG A 121 19.63 13.37 -31.81
CA ARG A 121 19.27 13.20 -33.23
C ARG A 121 18.70 14.46 -33.82
N THR A 122 17.86 15.20 -33.08
CA THR A 122 17.31 16.49 -33.55
C THR A 122 18.40 17.53 -33.72
N GLY A 123 19.37 17.61 -32.77
CA GLY A 123 20.54 18.49 -32.92
C GLY A 123 21.38 18.15 -34.13
N GLN A 124 21.62 16.86 -34.39
CA GLN A 124 22.36 16.42 -35.58
C GLN A 124 21.62 16.73 -36.90
N GLN A 125 20.31 16.58 -36.89
CA GLN A 125 19.47 16.91 -38.04
C GLN A 125 19.46 18.42 -38.32
N ALA A 126 19.44 19.26 -37.30
CA ALA A 126 19.56 20.71 -37.43
C ALA A 126 20.91 21.11 -38.07
N ALA A 127 22.03 20.54 -37.59
CA ALA A 127 23.34 20.78 -38.15
C ALA A 127 23.43 20.35 -39.64
N ASN A 128 22.87 19.18 -39.98
CA ASN A 128 22.84 18.71 -41.36
C ASN A 128 21.98 19.62 -42.28
N LEU A 129 20.91 20.20 -41.75
CA LEU A 129 20.07 21.15 -42.47
C LEU A 129 20.80 22.48 -42.71
N GLU A 130 21.57 22.98 -41.74
CA GLU A 130 22.41 24.18 -41.90
C GLU A 130 23.49 23.96 -42.96
N GLU A 131 24.18 22.81 -42.96
CA GLU A 131 25.17 22.46 -44.00
C GLU A 131 24.52 22.36 -45.38
N THR A 132 23.34 21.75 -45.46
CA THR A 132 22.59 21.66 -46.72
C THR A 132 22.20 23.05 -47.25
N ALA A 133 21.72 23.95 -46.37
CA ALA A 133 21.35 25.31 -46.72
C ALA A 133 22.57 26.10 -47.24
N ALA A 134 23.70 26.02 -46.52
CA ALA A 134 24.95 26.66 -46.98
C ALA A 134 25.41 26.14 -48.36
N SER A 135 25.35 24.83 -48.59
CA SER A 135 25.67 24.22 -49.88
C SER A 135 24.72 24.67 -51.01
N MET A 136 23.43 24.85 -50.69
CA MET A 136 22.43 25.37 -51.62
C MET A 136 22.68 26.85 -51.96
N GLU A 137 23.08 27.68 -50.99
CA GLU A 137 23.46 29.08 -51.22
C GLU A 137 24.70 29.18 -52.12
N GLU A 138 25.75 28.37 -51.84
CA GLU A 138 26.96 28.31 -52.67
C GLU A 138 26.65 27.90 -54.11
N ARG A 139 25.83 26.87 -54.29
CA ARG A 139 25.41 26.45 -55.64
C ARG A 139 24.59 27.51 -56.39
N THR A 140 23.71 28.23 -55.67
CA THR A 140 22.92 29.30 -56.25
C THR A 140 23.80 30.46 -56.74
N SER A 141 24.79 30.84 -55.92
CA SER A 141 25.76 31.88 -56.32
C SER A 141 26.58 31.47 -57.54
N THR A 142 27.01 30.19 -57.63
CA THR A 142 27.79 29.66 -58.77
C THR A 142 26.97 29.55 -60.05
N VAL A 143 25.64 29.41 -59.94
CA VAL A 143 24.72 29.37 -61.10
C VAL A 143 24.41 30.79 -61.62
N ILE A 144 24.33 31.77 -60.74
CA ILE A 144 24.01 33.18 -61.13
C ILE A 144 25.21 33.90 -61.76
N ASP A 145 26.42 33.62 -61.28
CA ASP A 145 27.65 34.31 -61.76
C ASP A 145 27.97 34.09 -63.29
N PRO A 146 27.91 32.84 -63.82
CA PRO A 146 28.11 32.62 -65.26
C PRO A 146 26.95 33.16 -66.13
N ALA A 147 25.72 33.25 -65.58
CA ALA A 147 24.61 33.83 -66.35
C ALA A 147 24.75 35.35 -66.54
N SER A 148 25.29 36.04 -65.53
CA SER A 148 25.57 37.48 -65.63
C SER A 148 26.75 37.79 -66.55
N THR A 149 27.75 36.91 -66.61
CA THR A 149 28.91 37.05 -67.46
C THR A 149 28.54 36.84 -68.94
N ASN A 150 27.65 35.90 -69.26
CA ASN A 150 27.20 35.66 -70.64
C ASN A 150 26.32 36.80 -71.24
N LEU A 151 25.55 37.47 -70.35
CA LEU A 151 24.74 38.63 -70.77
C LEU A 151 25.62 39.87 -71.15
N ASN A 152 26.75 40.05 -70.48
CA ASN A 152 27.67 41.15 -70.74
C ASN A 152 28.60 40.93 -71.98
N GLN A 153 28.71 39.70 -72.50
CA GLN A 153 29.45 39.41 -73.71
C GLN A 153 28.62 39.49 -75.01
N ALA A 154 27.32 39.64 -74.91
CA ALA A 154 26.40 39.71 -76.05
C ALA A 154 25.96 41.15 -76.41
N ALA A 155 26.51 42.17 -75.73
CA ALA A 155 26.29 43.60 -75.98
C ALA A 155 27.55 44.22 -76.61
#